data_c8ad5e0e5b37f8219f0d08563b0a55c5
#
_entry.id   c8ad5e0e5b37f8219f0d08563b0a55c5
#
_cell.length_a   1.000
_cell.length_b   1.000
_cell.length_c   1.000
_cell.angle_alpha   90.00
_cell.angle_beta   90.00
_cell.angle_gamma   90.00
#
_symmetry.space_group_name_H-M   'P 1'
#
loop_
_entity.id
_entity.type
_entity.pdbx_description
1 polymer ?
#
loop_
_entity_poly.entity_id
_entity_poly.type
_entity_poly.pdbx_seq_one_letter_code
_entity_poly.pdbx_strand_id
1 'polypeptide(L)'
;MTDLEGLCVQVARRFASQGLTLATAESLTGGMIASALAGVSGVSRVLKGGVVSYAPEVKRDVLGVAQQVIDTVGVVSAPCARQMALGARAALGADVAVSATGIAGPDGGTAQTPVGTVFIGACGPGGERVEECHFSGDRLSIRRQSACRALEMALEVAQA
;
A
#
# COMPACT_ATOMS: atom_id res chain seq x y z
N MET A 1 0.90 3.90 -20.03
CA MET A 1 1.59 3.27 -18.88
C MET A 1 1.69 4.26 -17.74
N THR A 2 1.25 3.86 -16.57
CA THR A 2 1.28 4.74 -15.43
C THR A 2 2.72 4.90 -14.93
N ASP A 3 3.17 6.14 -14.84
CA ASP A 3 4.52 6.49 -14.40
C ASP A 3 4.54 6.67 -12.88
N LEU A 4 5.33 5.88 -12.19
CA LEU A 4 5.43 5.91 -10.73
C LEU A 4 5.91 7.30 -10.24
N GLU A 5 6.92 7.84 -10.88
CA GLU A 5 7.48 9.14 -10.53
C GLU A 5 6.44 10.26 -10.72
N GLY A 6 5.72 10.21 -11.83
CA GLY A 6 4.64 11.17 -12.12
C GLY A 6 3.50 11.09 -11.12
N LEU A 7 3.11 9.88 -10.71
CA LEU A 7 2.10 9.69 -9.65
C LEU A 7 2.57 10.25 -8.31
N CYS A 8 3.83 10.06 -7.96
CA CYS A 8 4.40 10.60 -6.73
C CYS A 8 4.31 12.12 -6.71
N VAL A 9 4.64 12.77 -7.82
CA VAL A 9 4.52 14.23 -7.95
C VAL A 9 3.06 14.67 -7.79
N GLN A 10 2.14 13.96 -8.44
CA GLN A 10 0.71 14.26 -8.37
C GLN A 10 0.17 14.13 -6.95
N VAL A 11 0.50 13.04 -6.25
CA VAL A 11 0.10 12.81 -4.85
C VAL A 11 0.69 13.91 -3.96
N ALA A 12 1.99 14.16 -4.07
CA ALA A 12 2.67 15.16 -3.24
C ALA A 12 2.02 16.54 -3.40
N ARG A 13 1.75 16.96 -4.62
CA ARG A 13 1.13 18.26 -4.89
C ARG A 13 -0.30 18.33 -4.36
N ARG A 14 -1.11 17.34 -4.66
CA ARG A 14 -2.51 17.33 -4.23
C ARG A 14 -2.63 17.28 -2.71
N PHE A 15 -1.88 16.40 -2.07
CA PHE A 15 -1.94 16.27 -0.62
C PHE A 15 -1.42 17.52 0.09
N ALA A 16 -0.33 18.12 -0.41
CA ALA A 16 0.17 19.38 0.14
C ALA A 16 -0.86 20.50 0.04
N SER A 17 -1.55 20.62 -1.11
CA SER A 17 -2.58 21.65 -1.30
C SER A 17 -3.80 21.44 -0.41
N GLN A 18 -4.11 20.21 -0.04
CA GLN A 18 -5.24 19.87 0.82
C GLN A 18 -4.88 19.75 2.30
N GLY A 19 -3.59 19.89 2.64
CA GLY A 19 -3.12 19.71 4.02
C GLY A 19 -3.21 18.27 4.51
N LEU A 20 -3.16 17.28 3.61
CA LEU A 20 -3.28 15.86 3.95
C LEU A 20 -1.92 15.21 4.07
N THR A 21 -1.82 14.23 4.98
CA THR A 21 -0.64 13.39 5.17
C THR A 21 -0.92 11.95 4.77
N LEU A 22 0.13 11.24 4.38
CA LEU A 22 0.07 9.88 3.87
C LEU A 22 1.03 8.97 4.63
N ALA A 23 0.56 7.77 4.92
CA ALA A 23 1.37 6.68 5.45
C ALA A 23 1.28 5.47 4.53
N THR A 24 2.30 4.62 4.56
CA THR A 24 2.34 3.37 3.77
C THR A 24 2.53 2.15 4.65
N ALA A 25 1.92 1.04 4.24
CA ALA A 25 2.13 -0.28 4.82
C ALA A 25 2.49 -1.24 3.69
N GLU A 26 3.73 -1.68 3.65
CA GLU A 26 4.28 -2.33 2.47
C GLU A 26 4.78 -3.73 2.77
N SER A 27 4.29 -4.71 2.02
CA SER A 27 4.81 -6.08 2.05
C SER A 27 5.68 -6.34 0.82
N LEU A 28 5.09 -6.81 -0.28
CA LEU A 28 5.88 -7.12 -1.49
C LEU A 28 6.61 -5.90 -2.07
N THR A 29 6.11 -4.72 -1.86
CA THR A 29 6.74 -3.49 -2.36
C THR A 29 7.99 -3.08 -1.56
N GLY A 30 8.12 -3.57 -0.32
CA GLY A 30 9.35 -3.47 0.47
C GLY A 30 9.86 -2.07 0.75
N GLY A 31 8.98 -1.08 0.74
CA GLY A 31 9.35 0.33 0.91
C GLY A 31 9.37 1.13 -0.39
N MET A 32 9.05 0.52 -1.52
CA MET A 32 9.08 1.19 -2.82
C MET A 32 8.13 2.38 -2.89
N ILE A 33 6.94 2.29 -2.29
CA ILE A 33 5.96 3.40 -2.31
C ILE A 33 6.54 4.59 -1.54
N ALA A 34 6.97 4.38 -0.31
CA ALA A 34 7.55 5.43 0.52
C ALA A 34 8.83 5.99 -0.10
N SER A 35 9.69 5.12 -0.63
CA SER A 35 10.95 5.54 -1.27
C SER A 35 10.71 6.39 -2.51
N ALA A 36 9.75 6.01 -3.36
CA ALA A 36 9.41 6.78 -4.54
C ALA A 36 8.85 8.16 -4.17
N LEU A 37 7.97 8.23 -3.17
CA LEU A 37 7.46 9.50 -2.65
C LEU A 37 8.59 10.38 -2.10
N ALA A 38 9.54 9.79 -1.39
CA ALA A 38 10.67 10.53 -0.83
C ALA A 38 11.56 11.17 -1.90
N GLY A 39 11.48 10.73 -3.15
CA GLY A 39 12.16 11.35 -4.28
C GLY A 39 11.57 12.68 -4.72
N VAL A 40 10.39 13.06 -4.22
CA VAL A 40 9.74 14.31 -4.61
C VAL A 40 10.14 15.44 -3.65
N SER A 41 10.64 16.54 -4.17
CA SER A 41 10.99 17.71 -3.36
C SER A 41 9.74 18.27 -2.67
N GLY A 42 9.84 18.57 -1.38
CA GLY A 42 8.74 19.12 -0.60
C GLY A 42 7.79 18.09 -0.01
N VAL A 43 8.04 16.79 -0.22
CA VAL A 43 7.17 15.71 0.24
C VAL A 43 7.13 15.58 1.76
N SER A 44 8.05 16.22 2.49
CA SER A 44 8.07 16.17 3.96
C SER A 44 6.77 16.67 4.62
N ARG A 45 6.01 17.48 3.91
CA ARG A 45 4.69 17.97 4.37
C ARG A 45 3.61 16.90 4.20
N VAL A 46 3.85 15.87 3.41
CA VAL A 46 2.86 14.87 3.01
C VAL A 46 3.19 13.50 3.60
N LEU A 47 4.39 13.01 3.37
CA LEU A 47 4.78 11.68 3.81
C LEU A 47 5.10 11.66 5.31
N LYS A 48 4.24 10.99 6.10
CA LYS A 48 4.45 10.81 7.54
C LYS A 48 5.48 9.70 7.82
N GLY A 49 5.44 8.67 7.02
CA GLY A 49 6.28 7.51 7.21
C GLY A 49 5.67 6.27 6.55
N GLY A 50 6.34 5.15 6.74
CA GLY A 50 5.88 3.87 6.22
C GLY A 50 6.37 2.73 7.08
N VAL A 51 5.63 1.62 7.04
CA VAL A 51 6.00 0.38 7.73
C VAL A 51 6.26 -0.68 6.66
N VAL A 52 7.47 -1.20 6.62
CA VAL A 52 7.78 -2.38 5.81
C VAL A 52 7.43 -3.59 6.65
N SER A 53 6.26 -4.17 6.38
CA SER A 53 5.66 -5.27 7.15
C SER A 53 5.74 -6.57 6.35
N TYR A 54 6.96 -6.98 6.06
CA TYR A 54 7.21 -8.13 5.17
C TYR A 54 6.78 -9.45 5.80
N ALA A 55 7.08 -9.65 7.08
CA ALA A 55 6.74 -10.86 7.83
C ALA A 55 5.32 -10.77 8.40
N PRO A 56 4.59 -11.90 8.52
CA PRO A 56 3.26 -11.91 9.13
C PRO A 56 3.22 -11.33 10.53
N GLU A 57 4.19 -11.63 11.38
CA GLU A 57 4.27 -11.12 12.75
C GLU A 57 4.44 -9.60 12.80
N VAL A 58 5.09 -8.99 11.82
CA VAL A 58 5.20 -7.52 11.75
C VAL A 58 3.85 -6.91 11.37
N LYS A 59 3.12 -7.53 10.45
CA LYS A 59 1.74 -7.12 10.14
C LYS A 59 0.86 -7.12 11.38
N ARG A 60 0.97 -8.16 12.21
CA ARG A 60 0.22 -8.29 13.45
C ARG A 60 0.69 -7.31 14.52
N ASP A 61 1.98 -7.32 14.83
CA ASP A 61 2.51 -6.64 16.02
C ASP A 61 2.66 -5.13 15.83
N VAL A 62 2.91 -4.67 14.61
CA VAL A 62 3.09 -3.24 14.30
C VAL A 62 1.82 -2.63 13.73
N LEU A 63 1.16 -3.33 12.81
CA LEU A 63 -0.01 -2.79 12.09
C LEU A 63 -1.34 -3.25 12.67
N GLY A 64 -1.34 -4.20 13.58
CA GLY A 64 -2.57 -4.68 14.22
C GLY A 64 -3.41 -5.59 13.34
N VAL A 65 -2.82 -6.24 12.34
CA VAL A 65 -3.54 -7.26 11.58
C VAL A 65 -3.89 -8.41 12.52
N ALA A 66 -5.17 -8.81 12.53
CA ALA A 66 -5.67 -9.84 13.43
C ALA A 66 -5.01 -11.19 13.12
N GLN A 67 -4.60 -11.91 14.18
CA GLN A 67 -4.06 -13.26 14.03
C GLN A 67 -5.03 -14.18 13.31
N GLN A 68 -6.33 -14.03 13.57
CA GLN A 68 -7.37 -14.79 12.90
C GLN A 68 -7.34 -14.62 11.38
N VAL A 69 -7.10 -13.40 10.90
CA VAL A 69 -6.98 -13.12 9.46
C VAL A 69 -5.78 -13.87 8.89
N ILE A 70 -4.64 -13.81 9.57
CA ILE A 70 -3.42 -14.49 9.15
C ILE A 70 -3.64 -16.01 9.09
N ASP A 71 -4.32 -16.57 10.09
CA ASP A 71 -4.53 -18.01 10.23
C ASP A 71 -5.61 -18.58 9.31
N THR A 72 -6.55 -17.76 8.85
CA THR A 72 -7.68 -18.22 8.01
C THR A 72 -7.47 -17.88 6.55
N VAL A 73 -7.65 -16.61 6.16
CA VAL A 73 -7.53 -16.19 4.75
C VAL A 73 -6.10 -15.88 4.34
N GLY A 74 -5.20 -15.75 5.30
CA GLY A 74 -3.79 -15.50 5.05
C GLY A 74 -3.46 -14.03 4.80
N VAL A 75 -2.15 -13.78 4.60
CA VAL A 75 -1.64 -12.42 4.45
C VAL A 75 -1.88 -11.82 3.06
N VAL A 76 -2.09 -12.65 2.04
CA VAL A 76 -2.45 -12.20 0.70
C VAL A 76 -3.96 -12.26 0.59
N SER A 77 -4.64 -11.24 1.09
CA SER A 77 -6.09 -11.22 1.19
C SER A 77 -6.61 -9.79 1.35
N ALA A 78 -7.88 -9.60 1.02
CA ALA A 78 -8.53 -8.30 1.19
C ALA A 78 -8.58 -7.86 2.67
N PRO A 79 -8.96 -8.74 3.63
CA PRO A 79 -8.95 -8.33 5.04
C PRO A 79 -7.57 -7.91 5.54
N CYS A 80 -6.50 -8.60 5.11
CA CYS A 80 -5.14 -8.25 5.49
C CYS A 80 -4.75 -6.88 4.95
N ALA A 81 -4.98 -6.61 3.66
CA ALA A 81 -4.67 -5.32 3.05
C ALA A 81 -5.44 -4.18 3.74
N ARG A 82 -6.72 -4.39 4.03
CA ARG A 82 -7.53 -3.41 4.75
C ARG A 82 -6.96 -3.10 6.13
N GLN A 83 -6.66 -4.12 6.91
CA GLN A 83 -6.15 -3.94 8.28
C GLN A 83 -4.75 -3.33 8.27
N MET A 84 -3.92 -3.66 7.28
CA MET A 84 -2.61 -3.02 7.12
C MET A 84 -2.73 -1.51 6.91
N ALA A 85 -3.62 -1.08 6.02
CA ALA A 85 -3.83 0.34 5.74
C ALA A 85 -4.37 1.07 6.99
N LEU A 86 -5.38 0.53 7.63
CA LEU A 86 -5.94 1.10 8.85
C LEU A 86 -4.91 1.18 9.98
N GLY A 87 -4.09 0.14 10.12
CA GLY A 87 -3.04 0.09 11.13
C GLY A 87 -1.95 1.13 10.90
N ALA A 88 -1.51 1.33 9.67
CA ALA A 88 -0.53 2.36 9.33
C ALA A 88 -1.08 3.77 9.58
N ARG A 89 -2.34 4.01 9.20
CA ARG A 89 -3.00 5.29 9.45
C ARG A 89 -3.02 5.63 10.94
N ALA A 90 -3.41 4.67 11.77
CA ALA A 90 -3.48 4.85 13.22
C ALA A 90 -2.08 5.00 13.85
N ALA A 91 -1.15 4.11 13.50
CA ALA A 91 0.19 4.10 14.09
C ALA A 91 1.00 5.36 13.79
N LEU A 92 0.85 5.90 12.57
CA LEU A 92 1.63 7.05 12.12
C LEU A 92 0.84 8.36 12.18
N GLY A 93 -0.42 8.33 12.56
CA GLY A 93 -1.25 9.53 12.68
C GLY A 93 -1.42 10.26 11.36
N ALA A 94 -1.61 9.51 10.27
CA ALA A 94 -1.80 10.07 8.94
C ALA A 94 -3.28 10.23 8.60
N ASP A 95 -3.58 11.13 7.65
CA ASP A 95 -4.95 11.32 7.17
C ASP A 95 -5.35 10.20 6.21
N VAL A 96 -4.41 9.77 5.40
CA VAL A 96 -4.58 8.72 4.39
C VAL A 96 -3.49 7.66 4.59
N ALA A 97 -3.84 6.40 4.40
CA ALA A 97 -2.85 5.33 4.34
C ALA A 97 -3.17 4.37 3.19
N VAL A 98 -2.12 3.79 2.64
CA VAL A 98 -2.23 2.74 1.61
C VAL A 98 -1.43 1.53 2.03
N SER A 99 -1.85 0.37 1.54
CA SER A 99 -1.15 -0.89 1.78
C SER A 99 -1.02 -1.71 0.51
N ALA A 100 -0.02 -2.58 0.49
CA ALA A 100 0.17 -3.55 -0.58
C ALA A 100 0.64 -4.87 0.00
N THR A 101 -0.08 -5.94 -0.29
CA THR A 101 0.29 -7.30 0.08
C THR A 101 0.01 -8.23 -1.09
N GLY A 102 0.94 -9.12 -1.43
CA GLY A 102 0.76 -9.96 -2.61
C GLY A 102 1.97 -10.80 -2.94
N ILE A 103 1.93 -11.40 -4.12
CA ILE A 103 2.93 -12.34 -4.60
C ILE A 103 3.66 -11.74 -5.79
N ALA A 104 4.89 -11.30 -5.56
CA ALA A 104 5.73 -10.68 -6.58
C ALA A 104 6.35 -11.70 -7.56
N GLY A 105 6.48 -12.95 -7.13
CA GLY A 105 7.11 -14.00 -7.92
C GLY A 105 8.64 -13.89 -7.98
N PRO A 106 9.29 -14.79 -8.75
CA PRO A 106 8.70 -15.86 -9.57
C PRO A 106 8.10 -17.01 -8.76
N ASP A 107 8.45 -17.13 -7.48
CA ASP A 107 7.96 -18.20 -6.59
C ASP A 107 6.76 -17.73 -5.75
N GLY A 108 6.12 -18.66 -5.05
CA GLY A 108 5.09 -18.37 -4.06
C GLY A 108 3.66 -18.39 -4.59
N GLY A 109 3.48 -18.50 -5.89
CA GLY A 109 2.14 -18.58 -6.49
C GLY A 109 1.50 -19.95 -6.35
N THR A 110 0.18 -19.97 -6.24
CA THR A 110 -0.64 -21.19 -6.25
C THR A 110 -1.71 -21.07 -7.34
N ALA A 111 -2.49 -22.13 -7.56
CA ALA A 111 -3.59 -22.09 -8.52
C ALA A 111 -4.67 -21.06 -8.11
N GLN A 112 -4.91 -20.93 -6.81
CA GLN A 112 -5.90 -20.00 -6.25
C GLN A 112 -5.35 -18.58 -6.14
N THR A 113 -4.04 -18.45 -5.91
CA THR A 113 -3.37 -17.17 -5.70
C THR A 113 -2.08 -17.15 -6.55
N PRO A 114 -2.22 -16.98 -7.86
CA PRO A 114 -1.03 -17.01 -8.75
C PRO A 114 -0.12 -15.80 -8.53
N VAL A 115 1.11 -15.91 -9.02
CA VAL A 115 2.06 -14.79 -9.06
C VAL A 115 1.39 -13.58 -9.73
N GLY A 116 1.55 -12.40 -9.15
CA GLY A 116 0.92 -11.18 -9.59
C GLY A 116 -0.40 -10.85 -8.89
N THR A 117 -0.90 -11.77 -8.05
CA THR A 117 -2.05 -11.47 -7.19
C THR A 117 -1.61 -10.51 -6.09
N VAL A 118 -2.19 -9.32 -6.07
CA VAL A 118 -1.87 -8.26 -5.12
C VAL A 118 -3.16 -7.63 -4.62
N PHE A 119 -3.26 -7.46 -3.31
CA PHE A 119 -4.34 -6.70 -2.70
C PHE A 119 -3.81 -5.34 -2.28
N ILE A 120 -4.46 -4.28 -2.74
CA ILE A 120 -4.14 -2.90 -2.38
C ILE A 120 -5.25 -2.39 -1.48
N GLY A 121 -4.87 -1.89 -0.31
CA GLY A 121 -5.79 -1.24 0.62
C GLY A 121 -5.55 0.26 0.65
N ALA A 122 -6.61 1.01 0.92
CA ALA A 122 -6.52 2.46 1.12
C ALA A 122 -7.61 2.91 2.08
N CYS A 123 -7.28 3.89 2.91
CA CYS A 123 -8.26 4.51 3.81
C CYS A 123 -7.93 6.00 3.96
N GLY A 124 -8.97 6.80 4.09
CA GLY A 124 -8.84 8.25 4.20
C GLY A 124 -10.17 8.93 4.41
N PRO A 125 -10.23 10.26 4.26
CA PRO A 125 -11.49 11.01 4.42
C PRO A 125 -12.61 10.52 3.51
N GLY A 126 -12.27 9.98 2.33
CA GLY A 126 -13.23 9.43 1.37
C GLY A 126 -13.67 8.00 1.67
N GLY A 127 -13.23 7.40 2.77
CA GLY A 127 -13.60 6.06 3.18
C GLY A 127 -12.50 5.03 3.02
N GLU A 128 -12.90 3.77 2.92
CA GLU A 128 -11.99 2.63 2.80
C GLU A 128 -12.21 1.95 1.45
N ARG A 129 -11.12 1.48 0.84
CA ARG A 129 -11.16 0.70 -0.39
C ARG A 129 -10.14 -0.42 -0.34
N VAL A 130 -10.50 -1.57 -0.88
CA VAL A 130 -9.58 -2.67 -1.14
C VAL A 130 -9.82 -3.16 -2.56
N GLU A 131 -8.76 -3.42 -3.27
CA GLU A 131 -8.82 -3.92 -4.64
C GLU A 131 -7.93 -5.15 -4.79
N GLU A 132 -8.47 -6.19 -5.40
CA GLU A 132 -7.70 -7.36 -5.82
C GLU A 132 -7.19 -7.10 -7.22
N CYS A 133 -5.88 -7.10 -7.38
CA CYS A 133 -5.20 -6.87 -8.65
C CYS A 133 -4.52 -8.14 -9.13
N HIS A 134 -4.45 -8.31 -10.45
CA HIS A 134 -3.74 -9.39 -11.10
C HIS A 134 -2.76 -8.78 -12.09
N PHE A 135 -1.54 -8.55 -11.61
CA PHE A 135 -0.49 -7.94 -12.42
C PHE A 135 0.34 -9.01 -13.14
N SER A 136 0.84 -8.65 -14.32
CA SER A 136 1.71 -9.51 -15.12
C SER A 136 3.09 -8.89 -15.24
N GLY A 137 4.08 -9.72 -15.55
CA GLY A 137 5.46 -9.30 -15.71
C GLY A 137 6.38 -9.96 -14.69
N ASP A 138 7.61 -9.46 -14.63
CA ASP A 138 8.59 -9.95 -13.67
C ASP A 138 8.36 -9.35 -12.27
N ARG A 139 9.16 -9.78 -11.32
CA ARG A 139 9.07 -9.37 -9.92
C ARG A 139 9.11 -7.84 -9.75
N LEU A 140 10.03 -7.17 -10.43
CA LEU A 140 10.15 -5.71 -10.32
C LEU A 140 8.92 -5.02 -10.92
N SER A 141 8.45 -5.49 -12.06
CA SER A 141 7.25 -4.93 -12.73
C SER A 141 6.01 -5.06 -11.85
N ILE A 142 5.79 -6.22 -11.23
CA ILE A 142 4.65 -6.46 -10.34
C ILE A 142 4.72 -5.50 -9.13
N ARG A 143 5.89 -5.31 -8.54
CA ARG A 143 6.09 -4.38 -7.43
C ARG A 143 5.83 -2.93 -7.85
N ARG A 144 6.29 -2.50 -9.02
CA ARG A 144 6.04 -1.15 -9.55
C ARG A 144 4.57 -0.91 -9.86
N GLN A 145 3.89 -1.88 -10.46
CA GLN A 145 2.46 -1.78 -10.72
C GLN A 145 1.67 -1.68 -9.42
N SER A 146 2.08 -2.43 -8.40
CA SER A 146 1.47 -2.35 -7.06
C SER A 146 1.63 -0.97 -6.44
N ALA A 147 2.83 -0.40 -6.52
CA ALA A 147 3.10 0.95 -6.02
C ALA A 147 2.28 2.00 -6.75
N CYS A 148 2.18 1.91 -8.07
CA CYS A 148 1.35 2.82 -8.87
C CYS A 148 -0.12 2.76 -8.45
N ARG A 149 -0.66 1.55 -8.34
CA ARG A 149 -2.07 1.40 -7.97
C ARG A 149 -2.36 1.90 -6.56
N ALA A 150 -1.44 1.67 -5.62
CA ALA A 150 -1.58 2.20 -4.26
C ALA A 150 -1.66 3.73 -4.26
N LEU A 151 -0.83 4.40 -5.04
CA LEU A 151 -0.85 5.87 -5.13
C LEU A 151 -2.12 6.39 -5.81
N GLU A 152 -2.61 5.71 -6.84
CA GLU A 152 -3.91 6.06 -7.45
C GLU A 152 -5.03 5.95 -6.42
N MET A 153 -5.05 4.87 -5.65
CA MET A 153 -6.07 4.67 -4.61
C MET A 153 -5.95 5.69 -3.47
N ALA A 154 -4.72 6.13 -3.16
CA ALA A 154 -4.54 7.24 -2.20
C ALA A 154 -5.26 8.50 -2.66
N LEU A 155 -5.17 8.83 -3.95
CA LEU A 155 -5.90 9.97 -4.53
C LEU A 155 -7.42 9.77 -4.44
N GLU A 156 -7.89 8.56 -4.66
CA GLU A 156 -9.32 8.23 -4.64
C GLU A 156 -9.93 8.39 -3.24
N VAL A 157 -9.23 7.98 -2.17
CA VAL A 157 -9.72 8.07 -0.79
C VAL A 157 -9.40 9.40 -0.11
N ALA A 158 -8.64 10.27 -0.74
CA ALA A 158 -8.29 11.57 -0.19
C ALA A 158 -9.47 12.55 -0.16
N GLN A 159 -10.51 12.31 -0.94
CA GLN A 159 -11.67 13.20 -1.04
C GLN A 159 -12.83 12.62 -0.26
N ALA A 160 -13.36 13.43 0.64
CA ALA A 160 -14.59 13.10 1.37
C ALA A 160 -15.82 13.15 0.46
#